data_7485714424401ba2fe83536203465cd6
#
_entry.id   7485714424401ba2fe83536203465cd6
#
_cell.length_a   1.000
_cell.length_b   1.000
_cell.length_c   1.000
_cell.angle_alpha   90.00
_cell.angle_beta   90.00
_cell.angle_gamma   90.00
#
_symmetry.space_group_name_H-M   'P 1'
#
loop_
_entity.id
_entity.type
_entity.pdbx_description
1 polymer ?
#
loop_
_entity_poly.entity_id
_entity_poly.type
_entity_poly.pdbx_seq_one_letter_code
_entity_poly.pdbx_strand_id
1 'polypeptide(L)'
;MVETNRIEFKQELTDDLDIEKEVVAFLNYREGGIIYVGIDKDGNAVGVKDLDGDMLKIKARIRNNVSPSPMGLFDVTAETINDEKVIKIFVASGSEKPYYKTKYGMSTKGCFIRVGTAAEPMTTALIEDLFAHRVRNSLGRIKSPRQDLTFRQLHIYYESKKLKLNENFAKSLELLTADGSYNYVAYLLADENNNSMKLAKYAGEDRCNLISN
;
A
#
# COMPACT_ATOMS: atom_id res chain seq x y z
N MET A 1 -13.84 -19.03 -21.69
CA MET A 1 -13.64 -18.77 -20.23
C MET A 1 -14.90 -18.16 -19.64
N VAL A 2 -15.00 -18.03 -18.28
CA VAL A 2 -16.18 -17.42 -17.63
C VAL A 2 -15.69 -16.38 -16.63
N GLU A 3 -16.34 -15.22 -16.58
CA GLU A 3 -16.09 -14.21 -15.54
C GLU A 3 -16.45 -14.74 -14.15
N THR A 4 -15.66 -14.35 -13.16
CA THR A 4 -15.85 -14.73 -11.78
C THR A 4 -15.58 -13.53 -10.86
N ASN A 5 -15.73 -13.71 -9.56
CA ASN A 5 -15.31 -12.68 -8.60
C ASN A 5 -13.80 -12.34 -8.66
N ARG A 6 -12.99 -13.16 -9.36
CA ARG A 6 -11.54 -13.00 -9.52
C ARG A 6 -11.07 -12.83 -10.95
N ILE A 7 -11.96 -12.93 -11.92
CA ILE A 7 -11.62 -12.83 -13.35
C ILE A 7 -12.59 -11.85 -14.00
N GLU A 8 -12.03 -10.87 -14.69
CA GLU A 8 -12.75 -9.84 -15.44
C GLU A 8 -12.30 -9.85 -16.89
N PHE A 9 -13.23 -9.69 -17.84
CA PHE A 9 -12.93 -9.62 -19.28
C PHE A 9 -13.20 -8.24 -19.84
N LYS A 10 -12.32 -7.80 -20.72
CA LYS A 10 -12.47 -6.58 -21.52
C LYS A 10 -12.10 -6.93 -22.95
N GLN A 11 -12.97 -6.61 -23.90
CA GLN A 11 -12.78 -6.95 -25.30
C GLN A 11 -11.61 -6.17 -25.93
N GLU A 12 -11.48 -4.88 -25.58
CA GLU A 12 -10.40 -4.02 -26.05
C GLU A 12 -10.09 -2.91 -25.05
N LEU A 13 -8.92 -2.29 -25.17
CA LEU A 13 -8.53 -1.13 -24.40
C LEU A 13 -8.98 0.15 -25.13
N THR A 14 -10.11 0.72 -24.73
CA THR A 14 -10.59 2.01 -25.24
C THR A 14 -10.21 3.13 -24.26
N ASP A 15 -10.26 4.38 -24.71
CA ASP A 15 -9.97 5.55 -23.86
C ASP A 15 -11.02 5.72 -22.74
N ASP A 16 -12.27 5.31 -23.00
CA ASP A 16 -13.36 5.38 -22.00
C ASP A 16 -13.37 4.17 -21.06
N LEU A 17 -12.62 3.11 -21.36
CA LEU A 17 -12.53 1.95 -20.46
C LEU A 17 -11.90 2.35 -19.14
N ASP A 18 -12.66 2.23 -18.05
CA ASP A 18 -12.19 2.53 -16.70
C ASP A 18 -11.42 1.33 -16.09
N ILE A 19 -10.24 1.06 -16.65
CA ILE A 19 -9.40 -0.05 -16.17
C ILE A 19 -8.96 0.15 -14.72
N GLU A 20 -8.79 1.41 -14.31
CA GLU A 20 -8.42 1.78 -12.94
C GLU A 20 -9.48 1.36 -11.92
N LYS A 21 -10.76 1.42 -12.30
CA LYS A 21 -11.88 0.95 -11.46
C LYS A 21 -11.73 -0.52 -11.13
N GLU A 22 -11.47 -1.35 -12.15
CA GLU A 22 -11.31 -2.80 -11.97
C GLU A 22 -10.07 -3.13 -11.12
N VAL A 23 -8.94 -2.47 -11.40
CA VAL A 23 -7.70 -2.64 -10.63
C VAL A 23 -7.90 -2.24 -9.17
N VAL A 24 -8.53 -1.09 -8.91
CA VAL A 24 -8.84 -0.64 -7.53
C VAL A 24 -9.74 -1.65 -6.83
N ALA A 25 -10.76 -2.17 -7.52
CA ALA A 25 -11.65 -3.16 -6.94
C ALA A 25 -10.92 -4.45 -6.54
N PHE A 26 -9.97 -4.94 -7.35
CA PHE A 26 -9.15 -6.11 -7.02
C PHE A 26 -8.11 -5.83 -5.92
N LEU A 27 -7.47 -4.65 -5.91
CA LEU A 27 -6.56 -4.25 -4.83
C LEU A 27 -7.28 -4.24 -3.46
N ASN A 28 -8.53 -3.83 -3.44
CA ASN A 28 -9.35 -3.79 -2.23
C ASN A 28 -9.98 -5.15 -1.89
N TYR A 29 -10.09 -6.07 -2.86
CA TYR A 29 -10.61 -7.40 -2.63
C TYR A 29 -9.60 -8.28 -1.89
N ARG A 30 -10.10 -9.24 -1.07
CA ARG A 30 -9.26 -10.07 -0.21
C ARG A 30 -8.28 -10.98 -0.94
N GLU A 31 -8.61 -11.40 -2.16
CA GLU A 31 -7.84 -12.39 -2.93
C GLU A 31 -7.16 -11.80 -4.17
N GLY A 32 -7.40 -10.51 -4.46
CA GLY A 32 -6.98 -9.93 -5.73
C GLY A 32 -7.71 -10.54 -6.94
N GLY A 33 -7.13 -10.47 -8.14
CA GLY A 33 -7.76 -11.04 -9.31
C GLY A 33 -6.95 -10.85 -10.60
N ILE A 34 -7.59 -11.15 -11.72
CA ILE A 34 -7.03 -11.08 -13.06
C ILE A 34 -7.99 -10.33 -13.97
N ILE A 35 -7.47 -9.42 -14.77
CA ILE A 35 -8.20 -8.76 -15.84
C ILE A 35 -7.58 -9.18 -17.16
N TYR A 36 -8.39 -9.67 -18.08
CA TYR A 36 -7.97 -9.96 -19.44
C TYR A 36 -8.48 -8.86 -20.38
N VAL A 37 -7.60 -8.36 -21.26
CA VAL A 37 -7.95 -7.50 -22.39
C VAL A 37 -7.70 -8.28 -23.67
N GLY A 38 -8.67 -8.26 -24.57
CA GLY A 38 -8.70 -9.10 -25.77
C GLY A 38 -9.61 -10.33 -25.62
N ILE A 39 -10.50 -10.34 -24.63
CA ILE A 39 -11.52 -11.38 -24.42
C ILE A 39 -12.89 -10.72 -24.42
N ASP A 40 -13.83 -11.26 -25.18
CA ASP A 40 -15.21 -10.80 -25.23
C ASP A 40 -16.01 -11.24 -23.98
N LYS A 41 -17.24 -10.72 -23.84
CA LYS A 41 -18.13 -11.05 -22.74
C LYS A 41 -18.57 -12.51 -22.67
N ASP A 42 -18.46 -13.24 -23.79
CA ASP A 42 -18.79 -14.66 -23.87
C ASP A 42 -17.59 -15.55 -23.54
N GLY A 43 -16.43 -14.93 -23.25
CA GLY A 43 -15.20 -15.61 -22.86
C GLY A 43 -14.36 -16.10 -24.02
N ASN A 44 -14.62 -15.63 -25.26
CA ASN A 44 -13.83 -15.96 -26.44
C ASN A 44 -12.65 -14.97 -26.57
N ALA A 45 -11.49 -15.48 -26.89
CA ALA A 45 -10.34 -14.63 -27.21
C ALA A 45 -10.57 -13.99 -28.58
N VAL A 46 -10.49 -12.66 -28.62
CA VAL A 46 -10.61 -11.85 -29.86
C VAL A 46 -9.31 -11.12 -30.17
N GLY A 47 -8.33 -11.21 -29.26
CA GLY A 47 -7.02 -10.61 -29.40
C GLY A 47 -6.98 -9.09 -29.21
N VAL A 48 -5.77 -8.53 -29.16
CA VAL A 48 -5.50 -7.08 -29.11
C VAL A 48 -4.70 -6.66 -30.33
N LYS A 49 -4.99 -5.48 -30.86
CA LYS A 49 -4.35 -4.96 -32.09
C LYS A 49 -2.93 -4.45 -31.86
N ASP A 50 -2.71 -3.74 -30.77
CA ASP A 50 -1.42 -3.13 -30.38
C ASP A 50 -1.00 -3.65 -29.01
N LEU A 51 -0.47 -4.88 -28.98
CA LEU A 51 -0.13 -5.57 -27.75
C LEU A 51 0.85 -4.77 -26.88
N ASP A 52 1.95 -4.31 -27.46
CA ASP A 52 3.01 -3.61 -26.71
C ASP A 52 2.56 -2.20 -26.28
N GLY A 53 1.90 -1.47 -27.17
CA GLY A 53 1.37 -0.14 -26.87
C GLY A 53 0.29 -0.17 -25.79
N ASP A 54 -0.63 -1.15 -25.86
CA ASP A 54 -1.69 -1.28 -24.85
C ASP A 54 -1.14 -1.73 -23.49
N MET A 55 -0.15 -2.62 -23.46
CA MET A 55 0.55 -3.00 -22.23
C MET A 55 1.25 -1.80 -21.59
N LEU A 56 1.90 -0.93 -22.36
CA LEU A 56 2.53 0.28 -21.85
C LEU A 56 1.51 1.27 -21.31
N LYS A 57 0.41 1.49 -22.04
CA LYS A 57 -0.70 2.37 -21.59
C LYS A 57 -1.30 1.86 -20.28
N ILE A 58 -1.60 0.56 -20.17
CA ILE A 58 -2.16 -0.04 -18.97
C ILE A 58 -1.22 0.17 -17.77
N LYS A 59 0.08 -0.14 -17.91
CA LYS A 59 1.08 0.06 -16.86
C LYS A 59 1.15 1.51 -16.41
N ALA A 60 1.18 2.46 -17.35
CA ALA A 60 1.22 3.89 -17.07
C ALA A 60 -0.06 4.36 -16.36
N ARG A 61 -1.24 3.94 -16.82
CA ARG A 61 -2.53 4.27 -16.23
C ARG A 61 -2.63 3.79 -14.78
N ILE A 62 -2.33 2.51 -14.53
CA ILE A 62 -2.38 1.93 -13.18
C ILE A 62 -1.42 2.66 -12.24
N ARG A 63 -0.15 2.86 -12.66
CA ARG A 63 0.87 3.51 -11.84
C ARG A 63 0.51 4.95 -11.47
N ASN A 64 -0.06 5.71 -12.40
CA ASN A 64 -0.26 7.14 -12.22
C ASN A 64 -1.63 7.49 -11.61
N ASN A 65 -2.63 6.63 -11.79
CA ASN A 65 -4.03 6.94 -11.46
C ASN A 65 -4.58 6.18 -10.25
N VAL A 66 -3.77 5.32 -9.62
CA VAL A 66 -4.17 4.55 -8.44
C VAL A 66 -3.33 4.95 -7.23
N SER A 67 -3.98 5.15 -6.10
CA SER A 67 -3.36 5.47 -4.81
C SER A 67 -3.99 4.63 -3.69
N PRO A 68 -3.24 4.21 -2.67
CA PRO A 68 -1.79 4.22 -2.54
C PRO A 68 -1.09 3.58 -3.74
N SER A 69 0.25 3.74 -3.82
CA SER A 69 1.02 3.19 -4.94
C SER A 69 0.76 1.68 -5.11
N PRO A 70 0.30 1.22 -6.28
CA PRO A 70 0.08 -0.20 -6.53
C PRO A 70 1.34 -0.93 -7.00
N MET A 71 2.51 -0.26 -7.01
CA MET A 71 3.77 -0.83 -7.48
C MET A 71 4.15 -2.08 -6.69
N GLY A 72 4.46 -3.17 -7.43
CA GLY A 72 4.72 -4.49 -6.85
C GLY A 72 3.45 -5.32 -6.55
N LEU A 73 2.25 -4.76 -6.74
CA LEU A 73 0.97 -5.44 -6.53
C LEU A 73 0.26 -5.81 -7.84
N PHE A 74 0.79 -5.45 -8.98
CA PHE A 74 0.24 -5.83 -10.28
C PHE A 74 1.35 -6.21 -11.27
N ASP A 75 0.98 -7.05 -12.22
CA ASP A 75 1.82 -7.39 -13.36
C ASP A 75 0.98 -7.36 -14.64
N VAL A 76 1.60 -6.98 -15.76
CA VAL A 76 0.96 -6.90 -17.08
C VAL A 76 1.79 -7.72 -18.05
N THR A 77 1.23 -8.82 -18.52
CA THR A 77 1.90 -9.82 -19.37
C THR A 77 1.06 -10.12 -20.60
N ALA A 78 1.72 -10.56 -21.67
CA ALA A 78 1.04 -11.13 -22.82
C ALA A 78 0.78 -12.62 -22.60
N GLU A 79 -0.37 -13.11 -23.04
CA GLU A 79 -0.74 -14.53 -23.06
C GLU A 79 -1.35 -14.87 -24.41
N THR A 80 -1.20 -16.11 -24.85
CA THR A 80 -1.85 -16.58 -26.09
C THR A 80 -2.96 -17.56 -25.74
N ILE A 81 -4.18 -17.27 -26.17
CA ILE A 81 -5.37 -18.08 -25.92
C ILE A 81 -6.05 -18.34 -27.27
N ASN A 82 -6.18 -19.60 -27.67
CA ASN A 82 -6.76 -20.02 -28.98
C ASN A 82 -6.15 -19.27 -30.17
N ASP A 83 -4.81 -19.17 -30.18
CA ASP A 83 -4.00 -18.48 -31.18
C ASP A 83 -4.12 -16.95 -31.21
N GLU A 84 -4.95 -16.37 -30.34
CA GLU A 84 -5.10 -14.93 -30.18
C GLU A 84 -4.22 -14.39 -29.03
N LYS A 85 -3.56 -13.25 -29.25
CA LYS A 85 -2.75 -12.56 -28.24
C LYS A 85 -3.63 -11.67 -27.38
N VAL A 86 -3.64 -11.92 -26.09
CA VAL A 86 -4.41 -11.17 -25.10
C VAL A 86 -3.47 -10.59 -24.03
N ILE A 87 -3.90 -9.54 -23.35
CA ILE A 87 -3.18 -8.97 -22.22
C ILE A 87 -3.79 -9.50 -20.94
N LYS A 88 -2.94 -10.02 -20.06
CA LYS A 88 -3.29 -10.47 -18.72
C LYS A 88 -2.73 -9.48 -17.70
N ILE A 89 -3.61 -8.92 -16.91
CA ILE A 89 -3.29 -8.03 -15.79
C ILE A 89 -3.56 -8.82 -14.52
N PHE A 90 -2.52 -9.24 -13.85
CA PHE A 90 -2.61 -9.80 -12.50
C PHE A 90 -2.63 -8.68 -11.47
N VAL A 91 -3.52 -8.73 -10.49
CA VAL A 91 -3.64 -7.76 -9.41
C VAL A 91 -3.71 -8.50 -8.08
N ALA A 92 -2.70 -8.30 -7.23
CA ALA A 92 -2.69 -8.85 -5.88
C ALA A 92 -3.63 -8.06 -4.96
N SER A 93 -4.03 -8.67 -3.85
CA SER A 93 -4.70 -7.94 -2.77
C SER A 93 -3.74 -6.93 -2.15
N GLY A 94 -4.16 -5.69 -2.05
CA GLY A 94 -3.34 -4.63 -1.47
C GLY A 94 -3.32 -4.70 0.06
N SER A 95 -2.20 -4.31 0.66
CA SER A 95 -2.02 -4.24 2.13
C SER A 95 -2.42 -2.90 2.73
N GLU A 96 -2.44 -1.83 1.91
CA GLU A 96 -2.71 -0.46 2.35
C GLU A 96 -4.13 0.02 1.99
N LYS A 97 -5.13 -0.85 2.17
CA LYS A 97 -6.53 -0.51 1.88
C LYS A 97 -7.02 0.69 2.69
N PRO A 98 -7.92 1.52 2.15
CA PRO A 98 -8.51 1.42 0.84
C PRO A 98 -7.61 1.99 -0.26
N TYR A 99 -7.54 1.31 -1.41
CA TYR A 99 -7.01 1.84 -2.66
C TYR A 99 -8.10 2.61 -3.39
N TYR A 100 -7.72 3.64 -4.14
CA TYR A 100 -8.67 4.51 -4.82
C TYR A 100 -8.09 5.13 -6.09
N LYS A 101 -8.97 5.58 -6.97
CA LYS A 101 -8.60 6.37 -8.16
C LYS A 101 -8.16 7.76 -7.71
N THR A 102 -6.92 8.14 -8.02
CA THR A 102 -6.31 9.41 -7.60
C THR A 102 -7.18 10.63 -7.93
N LYS A 103 -7.83 10.63 -9.11
CA LYS A 103 -8.71 11.70 -9.57
C LYS A 103 -9.86 12.02 -8.60
N TYR A 104 -10.38 11.01 -7.89
CA TYR A 104 -11.56 11.15 -7.02
C TYR A 104 -11.22 11.04 -5.54
N GLY A 105 -9.95 10.76 -5.22
CA GLY A 105 -9.51 10.59 -3.85
C GLY A 105 -10.19 9.42 -3.13
N MET A 106 -10.07 9.39 -1.82
CA MET A 106 -10.69 8.38 -0.94
C MET A 106 -12.16 8.71 -0.72
N SER A 107 -12.99 8.39 -1.70
CA SER A 107 -14.41 8.69 -1.74
C SER A 107 -15.19 7.54 -2.38
N THR A 108 -16.51 7.57 -2.32
CA THR A 108 -17.39 6.59 -2.97
C THR A 108 -17.24 6.57 -4.50
N LYS A 109 -16.73 7.67 -5.10
CA LYS A 109 -16.42 7.76 -6.54
C LYS A 109 -15.03 7.23 -6.88
N GLY A 110 -14.13 7.14 -5.89
CA GLY A 110 -12.76 6.70 -6.07
C GLY A 110 -12.48 5.28 -5.59
N CYS A 111 -13.20 4.81 -4.58
CA CYS A 111 -13.00 3.48 -3.96
C CYS A 111 -14.00 2.47 -4.50
N PHE A 112 -13.50 1.32 -4.95
CA PHE A 112 -14.28 0.21 -5.49
C PHE A 112 -13.86 -1.10 -4.84
N ILE A 113 -14.77 -2.06 -4.76
CA ILE A 113 -14.53 -3.41 -4.27
C ILE A 113 -15.27 -4.43 -5.16
N ARG A 114 -14.76 -5.67 -5.23
CA ARG A 114 -15.45 -6.75 -5.95
C ARG A 114 -16.62 -7.29 -5.13
N VAL A 115 -17.79 -7.31 -5.77
CA VAL A 115 -19.01 -7.92 -5.25
C VAL A 115 -19.56 -8.85 -6.32
N GLY A 116 -19.40 -10.16 -6.15
CA GLY A 116 -19.62 -11.10 -7.24
C GLY A 116 -18.69 -10.81 -8.43
N THR A 117 -19.24 -10.67 -9.62
CA THR A 117 -18.50 -10.35 -10.85
C THR A 117 -18.39 -8.85 -11.12
N ALA A 118 -18.94 -7.97 -10.25
CA ALA A 118 -18.95 -6.53 -10.49
C ALA A 118 -17.94 -5.79 -9.60
N ALA A 119 -17.37 -4.70 -10.13
CA ALA A 119 -16.67 -3.70 -9.35
C ALA A 119 -17.67 -2.64 -8.86
N GLU A 120 -18.01 -2.67 -7.56
CA GLU A 120 -19.00 -1.80 -6.94
C GLU A 120 -18.35 -0.66 -6.16
N PRO A 121 -18.96 0.55 -6.14
CA PRO A 121 -18.49 1.63 -5.27
C PRO A 121 -18.60 1.23 -3.80
N MET A 122 -17.58 1.55 -3.02
CA MET A 122 -17.64 1.37 -1.58
C MET A 122 -18.55 2.40 -0.92
N THR A 123 -19.23 1.99 0.16
CA THR A 123 -19.89 2.93 1.06
C THR A 123 -18.87 3.72 1.89
N THR A 124 -19.25 4.91 2.35
CA THR A 124 -18.41 5.73 3.23
C THR A 124 -17.99 4.95 4.48
N ALA A 125 -18.91 4.22 5.10
CA ALA A 125 -18.63 3.41 6.28
C ALA A 125 -17.56 2.32 6.01
N LEU A 126 -17.61 1.64 4.86
CA LEU A 126 -16.60 0.64 4.50
C LEU A 126 -15.22 1.30 4.23
N ILE A 127 -15.21 2.47 3.60
CA ILE A 127 -13.98 3.24 3.37
C ILE A 127 -13.33 3.63 4.70
N GLU A 128 -14.11 4.14 5.65
CA GLU A 128 -13.65 4.54 6.98
C GLU A 128 -13.14 3.35 7.78
N ASP A 129 -13.85 2.23 7.74
CA ASP A 129 -13.43 0.98 8.41
C ASP A 129 -12.10 0.47 7.86
N LEU A 130 -11.96 0.34 6.54
CA LEU A 130 -10.71 -0.08 5.92
C LEU A 130 -9.56 0.90 6.21
N PHE A 131 -9.84 2.20 6.25
CA PHE A 131 -8.84 3.20 6.59
C PHE A 131 -8.39 3.10 8.04
N ALA A 132 -9.31 2.88 8.98
CA ALA A 132 -9.01 2.70 10.41
C ALA A 132 -8.14 1.45 10.65
N HIS A 133 -8.39 0.37 9.90
CA HIS A 133 -7.63 -0.89 9.99
C HIS A 133 -6.39 -0.91 9.08
N ARG A 134 -6.10 0.18 8.39
CA ARG A 134 -4.97 0.28 7.46
C ARG A 134 -3.65 0.02 8.17
N VAL A 135 -2.98 -1.05 7.77
CA VAL A 135 -1.64 -1.37 8.22
C VAL A 135 -0.65 -0.48 7.47
N ARG A 136 -0.36 0.71 7.98
CA ARG A 136 0.85 1.41 7.57
C ARG A 136 2.05 0.71 8.20
N ASN A 137 3.13 0.58 7.45
CA ASN A 137 4.41 0.19 8.03
C ASN A 137 4.86 1.30 9.00
N SER A 138 4.39 1.23 10.24
CA SER A 138 4.88 2.09 11.30
C SER A 138 6.18 1.49 11.83
N LEU A 139 7.13 2.32 12.21
CA LEU A 139 8.38 1.87 12.86
C LEU A 139 8.12 0.93 14.04
N GLY A 140 6.96 1.09 14.71
CA GLY A 140 6.52 0.22 15.79
C GLY A 140 6.11 -1.20 15.36
N ARG A 141 5.97 -1.47 14.06
CA ARG A 141 5.63 -2.82 13.53
C ARG A 141 6.78 -3.48 12.78
N ILE A 142 7.82 -2.72 12.45
CA ILE A 142 9.02 -3.24 11.80
C ILE A 142 9.91 -3.82 12.89
N LYS A 143 10.26 -5.09 12.78
CA LYS A 143 11.20 -5.74 13.70
C LYS A 143 12.56 -5.04 13.63
N SER A 144 13.15 -4.78 14.79
CA SER A 144 14.50 -4.24 14.88
C SER A 144 15.53 -5.19 14.25
N PRO A 145 16.53 -4.68 13.53
CA PRO A 145 17.65 -5.50 13.02
C PRO A 145 18.48 -6.10 14.18
N ARG A 146 18.37 -5.53 15.39
CA ARG A 146 19.00 -6.01 16.61
C ARG A 146 17.95 -6.28 17.69
N GLN A 147 18.17 -7.33 18.47
CA GLN A 147 17.31 -7.69 19.59
C GLN A 147 18.03 -7.61 20.95
N ASP A 148 19.33 -7.44 20.93
CA ASP A 148 20.22 -7.24 22.08
C ASP A 148 20.34 -5.76 22.44
N LEU A 149 19.20 -5.11 22.70
CA LEU A 149 19.11 -3.67 22.93
C LEU A 149 19.19 -3.35 24.43
N THR A 150 19.92 -2.27 24.78
CA THR A 150 19.91 -1.67 26.11
C THR A 150 19.30 -0.27 26.09
N PHE A 151 18.76 0.19 27.22
CA PHE A 151 17.98 1.42 27.30
C PHE A 151 18.40 2.28 28.50
N ARG A 152 19.69 2.29 28.82
CA ARG A 152 20.24 3.04 29.95
C ARG A 152 19.94 4.54 29.85
N GLN A 153 20.16 5.12 28.65
CA GLN A 153 19.90 6.55 28.43
C GLN A 153 18.40 6.87 28.55
N LEU A 154 17.53 5.99 28.09
CA LEU A 154 16.10 6.15 28.26
C LEU A 154 15.68 6.15 29.73
N HIS A 155 16.23 5.25 30.54
CA HIS A 155 16.00 5.24 31.99
C HIS A 155 16.46 6.53 32.66
N ILE A 156 17.68 6.99 32.36
CA ILE A 156 18.22 8.26 32.88
C ILE A 156 17.30 9.45 32.51
N TYR A 157 16.82 9.50 31.27
CA TYR A 157 15.90 10.53 30.82
C TYR A 157 14.61 10.57 31.67
N TYR A 158 13.98 9.40 31.85
CA TYR A 158 12.75 9.29 32.65
C TYR A 158 12.99 9.70 34.13
N GLU A 159 14.07 9.24 34.71
CA GLU A 159 14.47 9.64 36.10
C GLU A 159 14.67 11.14 36.21
N SER A 160 15.27 11.79 35.23
CA SER A 160 15.42 13.27 35.21
C SER A 160 14.08 14.00 35.19
N LYS A 161 13.01 13.36 34.71
CA LYS A 161 11.64 13.84 34.74
C LYS A 161 10.85 13.39 35.97
N LYS A 162 11.51 12.80 36.97
CA LYS A 162 10.90 12.21 38.18
C LYS A 162 9.89 11.10 37.87
N LEU A 163 10.08 10.41 36.74
CA LEU A 163 9.31 9.25 36.33
C LEU A 163 10.20 8.01 36.40
N LYS A 164 9.60 6.83 36.64
CA LYS A 164 10.33 5.55 36.61
C LYS A 164 9.76 4.65 35.54
N LEU A 165 10.64 4.06 34.78
CA LEU A 165 10.28 2.96 33.89
C LEU A 165 10.31 1.66 34.69
N ASN A 166 9.24 0.89 34.63
CA ASN A 166 9.11 -0.43 35.26
C ASN A 166 9.67 -1.53 34.33
N GLU A 167 9.70 -2.76 34.80
CA GLU A 167 10.20 -3.91 34.03
C GLU A 167 9.40 -4.16 32.73
N ASN A 168 8.15 -3.70 32.68
CA ASN A 168 7.29 -3.81 31.50
C ASN A 168 7.34 -2.58 30.56
N PHE A 169 8.32 -1.70 30.73
CA PHE A 169 8.39 -0.45 29.97
C PHE A 169 8.32 -0.64 28.45
N ALA A 170 8.95 -1.69 27.93
CA ALA A 170 8.97 -1.96 26.51
C ALA A 170 7.56 -2.19 25.95
N LYS A 171 6.69 -2.86 26.70
CA LYS A 171 5.28 -3.04 26.36
C LYS A 171 4.48 -1.74 26.54
N SER A 172 4.70 -1.03 27.64
CA SER A 172 4.00 0.22 27.95
C SER A 172 4.32 1.35 26.97
N LEU A 173 5.52 1.36 26.41
CA LEU A 173 5.97 2.32 25.40
C LEU A 173 5.81 1.78 23.96
N GLU A 174 5.10 0.69 23.77
CA GLU A 174 4.85 0.07 22.44
C GLU A 174 6.15 -0.21 21.65
N LEU A 175 7.21 -0.63 22.36
CA LEU A 175 8.52 -0.93 21.75
C LEU A 175 8.63 -2.36 21.22
N LEU A 176 7.55 -3.13 21.29
CA LEU A 176 7.50 -4.53 20.84
C LEU A 176 6.56 -4.69 19.64
N THR A 177 6.93 -5.59 18.75
CA THR A 177 6.07 -6.10 17.67
C THR A 177 5.06 -7.10 18.24
N ALA A 178 4.09 -7.54 17.44
CA ALA A 178 3.05 -8.49 17.86
C ALA A 178 3.62 -9.84 18.31
N ASP A 179 4.79 -10.24 17.79
CA ASP A 179 5.53 -11.46 18.18
C ASP A 179 6.44 -11.26 19.41
N GLY A 180 6.38 -10.09 20.06
CA GLY A 180 7.15 -9.78 21.27
C GLY A 180 8.61 -9.41 21.01
N SER A 181 9.04 -9.25 19.76
CA SER A 181 10.38 -8.78 19.43
C SER A 181 10.48 -7.25 19.55
N TYR A 182 11.66 -6.71 19.84
CA TYR A 182 11.87 -5.26 19.74
C TYR A 182 11.61 -4.76 18.33
N ASN A 183 10.88 -3.64 18.22
CA ASN A 183 10.58 -2.98 16.96
C ASN A 183 11.62 -1.90 16.63
N TYR A 184 11.46 -1.25 15.47
CA TYR A 184 12.42 -0.24 15.02
C TYR A 184 12.40 1.03 15.88
N VAL A 185 11.29 1.35 16.57
CA VAL A 185 11.25 2.44 17.55
C VAL A 185 12.13 2.11 18.74
N ALA A 186 12.10 0.86 19.23
CA ALA A 186 12.99 0.40 20.27
C ALA A 186 14.46 0.57 19.85
N TYR A 187 14.82 0.19 18.61
CA TYR A 187 16.16 0.38 18.08
C TYR A 187 16.60 1.86 18.07
N LEU A 188 15.71 2.78 17.69
CA LEU A 188 16.01 4.21 17.66
C LEU A 188 16.18 4.82 19.09
N LEU A 189 15.59 4.21 20.10
CA LEU A 189 15.67 4.64 21.51
C LEU A 189 16.76 3.91 22.30
N ALA A 190 17.33 2.86 21.72
CA ALA A 190 18.37 2.04 22.38
C ALA A 190 19.71 2.74 22.41
N ASP A 191 20.56 2.36 23.38
CA ASP A 191 21.91 2.87 23.52
C ASP A 191 22.81 2.46 22.34
N GLU A 192 22.49 1.35 21.68
CA GLU A 192 23.25 0.76 20.56
C GLU A 192 22.80 1.24 19.19
N ASN A 193 21.90 2.24 19.10
CA ASN A 193 21.54 2.78 17.79
C ASN A 193 22.72 3.58 17.21
N ASN A 194 23.08 3.30 15.99
CA ASN A 194 24.15 4.01 15.28
C ASN A 194 23.64 5.30 14.58
N ASN A 195 22.43 5.75 14.92
CA ASN A 195 21.84 6.95 14.31
C ASN A 195 22.19 8.17 15.16
N SER A 196 22.69 9.22 14.53
CA SER A 196 22.87 10.52 15.18
C SER A 196 21.74 11.47 14.78
N MET A 197 21.10 12.07 15.78
CA MET A 197 20.12 13.13 15.54
C MET A 197 20.82 14.48 15.74
N LYS A 198 20.88 15.29 14.68
CA LYS A 198 21.38 16.68 14.76
C LYS A 198 20.20 17.61 14.92
N LEU A 199 20.12 18.28 16.07
CA LEU A 199 19.13 19.30 16.35
C LEU A 199 19.78 20.68 16.14
N ALA A 200 19.15 21.52 15.31
CA ALA A 200 19.56 22.89 15.10
C ALA A 200 18.41 23.83 15.50
N LYS A 201 18.68 24.77 16.39
CA LYS A 201 17.75 25.85 16.75
C LYS A 201 18.28 27.14 16.16
N TYR A 202 17.50 27.82 15.36
CA TYR A 202 17.84 29.12 14.76
C TYR A 202 17.16 30.24 15.48
N ALA A 203 17.87 31.40 15.63
CA ALA A 203 17.30 32.62 16.14
C ALA A 203 16.81 33.48 14.98
N GLY A 204 15.50 33.69 14.87
CA GLY A 204 14.89 34.53 13.83
C GLY A 204 14.40 33.76 12.61
N GLU A 205 13.86 34.46 11.62
CA GLU A 205 13.28 33.93 10.39
C GLU A 205 14.35 33.47 9.40
N ASP A 206 15.55 34.00 9.49
CA ASP A 206 16.69 33.60 8.66
C ASP A 206 17.44 32.45 9.30
N ARG A 207 17.58 31.35 8.58
CA ARG A 207 18.30 30.12 9.02
C ARG A 207 19.82 30.31 9.17
N CYS A 208 20.29 31.55 9.29
CA CYS A 208 21.71 31.91 9.29
C CYS A 208 22.36 31.92 10.68
N ASN A 209 21.60 32.03 11.76
CA ASN A 209 22.15 32.13 13.13
C ASN A 209 21.79 30.86 13.94
N LEU A 210 22.73 29.94 14.07
CA LEU A 210 22.66 28.81 14.98
C LEU A 210 22.85 29.31 16.43
N ILE A 211 21.91 28.98 17.33
CA ILE A 211 22.13 29.14 18.77
C ILE A 211 22.95 27.92 19.21
N SER A 212 24.22 28.12 19.48
CA SER A 212 25.05 27.12 20.18
C SER A 212 24.70 27.17 21.69
N ASN A 213 24.23 26.04 22.19
CA ASN A 213 24.21 25.77 23.65
C ASN A 213 25.45 24.99 24.01
#